data_c099c5297c8af603b2423b048e40f35a
#
_entry.id   c099c5297c8af603b2423b048e40f35a
#
_cell.length_a   1.000
_cell.length_b   1.000
_cell.length_c   1.000
_cell.angle_alpha   90.00
_cell.angle_beta   90.00
_cell.angle_gamma   90.00
#
_symmetry.space_group_name_H-M   'P 1'
#
loop_
_entity.id
_entity.type
_entity.pdbx_description
1 polymer ?
#
loop_
_entity_poly.entity_id
_entity_poly.type
_entity_poly.pdbx_seq_one_letter_code
_entity_poly.pdbx_strand_id
1 'polypeptide(L)' 'MAHKDTIEHNGFVKKALPNTLFRVELENGKEVLAHLSGQMRRYRIRVMPGDQVKVEMTKYDKAKGRIVYRHK' A
#
# COMPACT_ATOMS: atom_id res chain seq x y z
N MET A 1 -5.16 -4.75 15.89
CA MET A 1 -4.86 -3.66 16.83
C MET A 1 -4.41 -2.44 16.05
N ALA A 2 -4.99 -1.30 16.35
CA ALA A 2 -4.59 -0.08 15.66
C ALA A 2 -3.24 0.41 16.18
N HIS A 3 -2.40 0.85 15.28
CA HIS A 3 -1.11 1.43 15.65
C HIS A 3 -1.28 2.94 15.71
N LYS A 4 -0.91 3.53 16.86
CA LYS A 4 -1.10 4.95 17.07
C LYS A 4 -0.32 5.81 16.07
N ASP A 5 0.77 5.26 15.56
CA ASP A 5 1.68 6.01 14.69
C ASP A 5 1.50 5.68 13.22
N THR A 6 0.41 5.00 12.88
CA THR A 6 0.15 4.70 11.47
C THR A 6 -0.97 5.59 10.94
N ILE A 7 -0.83 5.94 9.67
CA ILE A 7 -1.80 6.76 8.95
C ILE A 7 -2.15 6.00 7.68
N GLU A 8 -3.44 5.92 7.38
CA GLU A 8 -3.90 5.27 6.15
C GLU A 8 -4.11 6.32 5.08
N HIS A 9 -3.65 6.01 3.89
CA HIS A 9 -3.84 6.84 2.71
C HIS A 9 -4.46 6.02 1.60
N ASN A 10 -5.34 6.64 0.84
CA ASN A 10 -5.80 6.03 -0.40
C ASN A 10 -4.81 6.36 -1.51
N GLY A 11 -4.64 5.42 -2.41
CA GLY A 11 -3.78 5.62 -3.54
C GLY A 11 -4.08 4.60 -4.62
N PHE A 12 -3.32 4.63 -5.69
CA PHE A 12 -3.46 3.60 -6.70
C PHE A 12 -2.09 3.11 -7.15
N VAL A 13 -2.08 1.86 -7.58
CA VAL A 13 -0.85 1.18 -7.95
C VAL A 13 -0.39 1.67 -9.31
N LYS A 14 0.82 2.19 -9.36
CA LYS A 14 1.42 2.66 -10.61
C LYS A 14 2.19 1.55 -11.29
N LYS A 15 2.88 0.70 -10.52
CA LYS A 15 3.74 -0.31 -11.08
C LYS A 15 3.91 -1.45 -10.10
N ALA A 16 3.92 -2.66 -10.61
CA ALA A 16 4.26 -3.85 -9.83
C ALA A 16 5.75 -4.10 -9.97
N LEU A 17 6.40 -4.34 -8.84
CA LEU A 17 7.84 -4.58 -8.77
C LEU A 17 8.08 -6.00 -8.26
N PRO A 18 9.30 -6.51 -8.39
CA PRO A 18 9.61 -7.85 -7.87
C PRO A 18 9.41 -7.92 -6.35
N ASN A 19 9.21 -9.15 -5.85
CA ASN A 19 9.13 -9.45 -4.42
C ASN A 19 7.90 -8.84 -3.74
N THR A 20 6.78 -8.80 -4.45
CA THR A 20 5.51 -8.27 -3.94
C THR A 20 5.58 -6.83 -3.49
N LEU A 21 6.46 -6.06 -4.14
CA LEU A 21 6.55 -4.62 -3.93
C LEU A 21 5.76 -3.91 -5.01
N PHE A 22 5.25 -2.74 -4.65
CA PHE A 22 4.44 -1.94 -5.57
C PHE A 22 4.78 -0.48 -5.41
N ARG A 23 4.80 0.22 -6.53
CA ARG A 23 4.91 1.67 -6.49
C ARG A 23 3.49 2.22 -6.51
N VAL A 24 3.14 2.96 -5.46
CA VAL A 24 1.79 3.45 -5.27
C VAL A 24 1.82 4.97 -5.22
N GLU A 25 0.95 5.60 -5.98
CA GLU A 25 0.77 7.05 -5.90
C GLU A 25 -0.37 7.33 -4.92
N LEU A 26 -0.06 8.06 -3.87
CA LEU A 26 -1.05 8.43 -2.87
C LEU A 26 -1.92 9.58 -3.38
N GLU A 27 -3.07 9.76 -2.75
CA GLU A 27 -4.00 10.82 -3.13
C GLU A 27 -3.41 12.21 -2.97
N ASN A 28 -2.38 12.37 -2.15
CA ASN A 28 -1.69 13.65 -2.01
C ASN A 28 -0.61 13.86 -3.07
N GLY A 29 -0.50 12.97 -4.04
CA GLY A 29 0.46 13.09 -5.13
C GLY A 29 1.83 12.49 -4.87
N LYS A 30 2.08 12.01 -3.67
CA LYS A 30 3.36 11.39 -3.35
C LYS A 30 3.38 9.93 -3.77
N GLU A 31 4.55 9.47 -4.20
CA GLU A 31 4.74 8.05 -4.50
C GLU A 31 5.47 7.39 -3.35
N VAL A 32 5.01 6.19 -3.02
CA VAL A 32 5.63 5.39 -1.98
C VAL A 32 5.86 3.99 -2.49
N LEU A 33 6.80 3.30 -1.87
CA LEU A 33 7.07 1.90 -2.12
C LEU A 33 6.29 1.11 -1.09
N ALA A 34 5.39 0.24 -1.55
CA ALA A 34 4.51 -0.49 -0.66
C ALA A 34 4.62 -1.99 -0.89
N HIS A 35 4.48 -2.75 0.18
CA HIS A 35 4.40 -4.20 0.10
C HIS A 35 3.02 -4.65 0.56
N LEU A 36 2.66 -5.88 0.23
CA LEU A 36 1.39 -6.44 0.68
C LEU A 36 1.46 -6.74 2.18
N SER A 37 0.37 -6.46 2.87
CA SER A 37 0.25 -6.88 4.26
C SER A 37 0.23 -8.41 4.34
N GLY A 38 0.54 -8.94 5.53
CA GLY A 38 0.49 -10.37 5.72
C GLY A 38 -0.89 -10.96 5.46
N GLN A 39 -1.92 -10.21 5.82
CA GLN A 39 -3.29 -10.64 5.59
C GLN A 39 -3.62 -10.75 4.11
N MET A 40 -3.16 -9.79 3.32
CA MET A 40 -3.43 -9.81 1.88
C MET A 40 -2.68 -10.95 1.20
N ARG A 41 -1.46 -11.26 1.64
CA ARG A 41 -0.74 -12.42 1.14
C ARG A 41 -1.46 -13.72 1.51
N ARG A 42 -1.94 -13.78 2.74
CA ARG A 42 -2.60 -14.98 3.26
C ARG A 42 -3.84 -15.32 2.46
N TYR A 43 -4.61 -14.30 2.07
CA TYR A 43 -5.81 -14.50 1.29
C TYR A 43 -5.57 -14.41 -0.21
N ARG A 44 -4.31 -14.32 -0.61
CA ARG A 44 -3.91 -14.31 -2.01
C ARG A 44 -4.62 -13.23 -2.81
N ILE A 45 -4.79 -12.08 -2.20
CA ILE A 45 -5.41 -10.96 -2.87
C ILE A 45 -4.42 -10.39 -3.88
N ARG A 46 -4.83 -10.39 -5.16
CA ARG A 46 -3.96 -9.94 -6.23
C ARG A 46 -4.11 -8.45 -6.42
N VAL A 47 -2.97 -7.76 -6.47
CA VAL A 47 -2.91 -6.32 -6.71
C VAL A 47 -2.19 -6.09 -8.02
N MET A 48 -2.76 -5.23 -8.86
CA MET A 48 -2.23 -4.97 -10.20
C MET A 48 -2.15 -3.47 -10.43
N PRO A 49 -1.32 -3.03 -11.40
CA PRO A 49 -1.27 -1.61 -11.75
C PRO A 49 -2.67 -1.10 -12.12
N GLY A 50 -2.98 0.07 -11.62
CA GLY A 50 -4.31 0.66 -11.81
C GLY A 50 -5.29 0.40 -10.70
N ASP A 51 -5.00 -0.55 -9.82
CA ASP A 51 -5.89 -0.85 -8.69
C ASP A 51 -5.83 0.28 -7.66
N GLN A 52 -6.99 0.58 -7.09
CA GLN A 52 -7.06 1.49 -5.96
C GLN A 52 -6.85 0.70 -4.69
N VAL A 53 -5.98 1.21 -3.83
CA VAL A 53 -5.58 0.50 -2.62
C VAL A 53 -5.55 1.47 -1.45
N LYS A 54 -5.60 0.89 -0.26
CA LYS A 54 -5.35 1.64 0.96
C LYS A 54 -3.99 1.24 1.49
N VAL A 55 -3.15 2.23 1.76
CA VAL A 55 -1.78 2.03 2.20
C VAL A 55 -1.65 2.56 3.62
N GLU A 56 -1.11 1.72 4.49
CA GLU A 56 -0.81 2.11 5.86
C GLU A 56 0.65 2.52 5.94
N MET A 57 0.91 3.69 6.49
CA MET A 57 2.25 4.23 6.63
C MET A 57 2.46 4.72 8.05
N THR A 58 3.69 4.66 8.52
CA THR A 58 4.02 5.29 9.79
C THR A 58 4.34 6.76 9.54
N LYS A 59 4.16 7.58 10.57
CA LYS A 59 4.52 9.00 10.44
C LYS A 59 6.03 9.21 10.42
N TYR A 60 6.80 8.16 10.73
CA TYR A 60 8.26 8.24 10.74
C TYR A 60 8.87 7.87 9.40
N ASP A 61 8.17 7.11 8.58
CA ASP A 61 8.68 6.68 7.29
C ASP A 61 7.67 7.04 6.22
N LYS A 62 7.97 8.07 5.47
CA LYS A 62 7.05 8.58 4.45
C LYS A 62 7.34 8.03 3.06
N ALA A 63 8.35 7.18 2.94
CA ALA A 63 8.73 6.61 1.66
C ALA A 63 8.24 5.19 1.46
N LYS A 64 7.89 4.49 2.53
CA LYS A 64 7.48 3.09 2.49
C LYS A 64 6.15 2.91 3.18
N GLY A 65 5.37 1.98 2.67
CA GLY A 65 4.08 1.69 3.25
C GLY A 65 3.70 0.24 3.07
N ARG A 66 2.51 -0.10 3.54
CA ARG A 66 1.99 -1.46 3.47
C ARG A 66 0.57 -1.38 2.91
N ILE A 67 0.32 -2.15 1.85
CA ILE A 67 -1.03 -2.23 1.28
C ILE A 67 -1.86 -3.11 2.19
N VAL A 68 -2.92 -2.54 2.75
CA VAL A 68 -3.77 -3.26 3.71
C VAL A 68 -5.15 -3.55 3.15
N TYR A 69 -5.51 -2.94 2.02
CA TYR A 69 -6.81 -3.15 1.43
C TYR A 69 -6.78 -2.78 -0.06
N ARG A 70 -7.53 -3.53 -0.86
CA ARG A 70 -7.70 -3.22 -2.28
C ARG A 70 -9.16 -2.89 -2.52
N HIS A 71 -9.40 -1.71 -3.07
CA HIS A 71 -10.76 -1.31 -3.47
C HIS A 71 -11.12 -1.98 -4.78
N LYS A 72 -12.37 -2.33 -4.91
CA LYS A 72 -12.86 -2.88 -6.16
C LYS A 72 -13.24 -1.78 -7.14
#